data_3703e8ebadb9ed8be3d2bfdb71902761
#
_entry.id   3703e8ebadb9ed8be3d2bfdb71902761
#
_cell.length_a   1.000
_cell.length_b   1.000
_cell.length_c   1.000
_cell.angle_alpha   90.00
_cell.angle_beta   90.00
_cell.angle_gamma   90.00
#
_symmetry.space_group_name_H-M   'P 1'
#
loop_
_entity.id
_entity.type
_entity.pdbx_description
1 polymer ?
#
loop_
_entity_poly.entity_id
_entity_poly.type
_entity_poly.pdbx_seq_one_letter_code
_entity_poly.pdbx_strand_id
1 'polypeptide(L)'
;EKISCITCYDASYAALVDAADLDVVLVGDSLGMVIQGYDTTVPVTLNDVIYHCRAVAKGLVRPFLMADMPFMTYTSKDEALKNAVRLMQEGGAKMVKLEGGAGQAEIVEFLASHDIAVCAHLGLRPQSVHKTGGFRVQGREEAAAEQMRRDARLLQDSGADVVLLECIPSHLGKEITAELHVPVIGIGAGPDTDGQILVLYDVLDITPGRKPRFVQNFQQGRDSPLAAIRAYGDAVKSRAYPAPEHCF
;
A
#
# COMPACT_ATOMS: atom_id res chain seq x y z
N GLU A 1 -13.34 13.75 0.08
CA GLU A 1 -11.99 14.07 0.57
C GLU A 1 -11.04 12.95 0.16
N LYS A 2 -9.77 13.27 -0.20
CA LYS A 2 -8.77 12.25 -0.54
C LYS A 2 -8.23 11.61 0.72
N ILE A 3 -7.94 10.30 0.64
CA ILE A 3 -7.40 9.50 1.74
C ILE A 3 -5.87 9.59 1.71
N SER A 4 -5.26 10.05 2.80
CA SER A 4 -3.81 10.14 2.97
C SER A 4 -3.28 8.90 3.65
N CYS A 5 -2.45 8.12 2.93
CA CYS A 5 -1.87 6.89 3.44
C CYS A 5 -0.34 6.98 3.44
N ILE A 6 0.31 6.34 4.40
CA ILE A 6 1.77 6.28 4.48
C ILE A 6 2.22 4.94 5.06
N THR A 7 3.38 4.44 4.68
CA THR A 7 3.97 3.30 5.40
C THR A 7 4.58 3.77 6.73
N CYS A 8 4.64 2.88 7.71
CA CYS A 8 5.32 3.15 8.97
C CYS A 8 5.81 1.83 9.58
N TYR A 9 6.89 1.89 10.39
CA TYR A 9 7.56 0.67 10.84
C TYR A 9 7.94 0.66 12.32
N ASP A 10 7.73 1.75 13.06
CA ASP A 10 8.02 1.85 14.49
C ASP A 10 7.10 2.82 15.22
N ALA A 11 7.13 2.77 16.57
CA ALA A 11 6.25 3.56 17.42
C ALA A 11 6.54 5.08 17.39
N SER A 12 7.80 5.48 17.20
CA SER A 12 8.17 6.90 17.21
C SER A 12 7.66 7.61 15.96
N TYR A 13 7.88 7.00 14.78
CA TYR A 13 7.32 7.53 13.55
C TYR A 13 5.79 7.41 13.51
N ALA A 14 5.21 6.34 14.07
CA ALA A 14 3.76 6.20 14.18
C ALA A 14 3.12 7.37 14.96
N ALA A 15 3.75 7.81 16.06
CA ALA A 15 3.30 8.98 16.81
C ALA A 15 3.40 10.28 15.99
N LEU A 16 4.43 10.43 15.14
CA LEU A 16 4.53 11.58 14.23
C LEU A 16 3.46 11.53 13.13
N VAL A 17 3.18 10.35 12.59
CA VAL A 17 2.12 10.14 11.58
C VAL A 17 0.75 10.47 12.18
N ASP A 18 0.47 10.01 13.40
CA ASP A 18 -0.76 10.34 14.15
C ASP A 18 -0.88 11.86 14.36
N ALA A 19 0.19 12.51 14.82
CA ALA A 19 0.25 13.95 15.02
C ALA A 19 0.14 14.76 13.71
N ALA A 20 0.49 14.18 12.56
CA ALA A 20 0.35 14.79 11.25
C ALA A 20 -1.05 14.65 10.63
N ASP A 21 -1.97 13.92 11.30
CA ASP A 21 -3.37 13.74 10.91
C ASP A 21 -3.57 12.97 9.58
N LEU A 22 -2.75 11.93 9.35
CA LEU A 22 -2.96 11.01 8.24
C LEU A 22 -4.06 10.00 8.55
N ASP A 23 -4.69 9.45 7.49
CA ASP A 23 -5.87 8.60 7.63
C ASP A 23 -5.52 7.12 7.80
N VAL A 24 -4.54 6.61 7.04
CA VAL A 24 -4.17 5.20 7.00
C VAL A 24 -2.66 5.00 7.12
N VAL A 25 -2.28 4.02 7.91
CA VAL A 25 -0.89 3.57 8.05
C VAL A 25 -0.78 2.12 7.58
N LEU A 26 0.20 1.86 6.71
CA LEU A 26 0.55 0.51 6.25
C LEU A 26 1.87 0.07 6.87
N VAL A 27 1.87 -1.06 7.56
CA VAL A 27 3.11 -1.81 7.79
C VAL A 27 3.31 -2.73 6.59
N GLY A 28 4.08 -2.23 5.61
CA GLY A 28 4.33 -2.91 4.35
C GLY A 28 5.54 -3.83 4.39
N ASP A 29 5.57 -4.84 3.53
CA ASP A 29 6.75 -5.69 3.32
C ASP A 29 7.92 -4.94 2.66
N SER A 30 7.69 -3.69 2.22
CA SER A 30 8.74 -2.70 1.92
C SER A 30 9.74 -2.52 3.08
N LEU A 31 9.37 -2.90 4.33
CA LEU A 31 10.30 -2.96 5.47
C LEU A 31 11.56 -3.79 5.15
N GLY A 32 11.44 -4.82 4.33
CA GLY A 32 12.57 -5.62 3.87
C GLY A 32 13.63 -4.76 3.19
N MET A 33 13.20 -3.81 2.36
CA MET A 33 14.10 -2.94 1.62
C MET A 33 14.59 -1.76 2.47
N VAL A 34 13.68 -1.06 3.16
CA VAL A 34 14.02 0.21 3.81
C VAL A 34 14.46 0.07 5.28
N ILE A 35 14.18 -1.06 5.94
CA ILE A 35 14.60 -1.33 7.32
C ILE A 35 15.67 -2.42 7.38
N GLN A 36 15.44 -3.55 6.68
CA GLN A 36 16.30 -4.73 6.76
C GLN A 36 17.45 -4.69 5.74
N GLY A 37 17.39 -3.81 4.72
CA GLY A 37 18.43 -3.61 3.72
C GLY A 37 18.49 -4.70 2.64
N TYR A 38 17.40 -5.43 2.41
CA TYR A 38 17.29 -6.37 1.29
C TYR A 38 17.03 -5.65 -0.04
N ASP A 39 17.40 -6.26 -1.15
CA ASP A 39 17.13 -5.74 -2.50
C ASP A 39 15.65 -5.88 -2.91
N THR A 40 14.88 -6.73 -2.23
CA THR A 40 13.47 -7.03 -2.53
C THR A 40 12.67 -7.25 -1.25
N THR A 41 11.34 -7.31 -1.38
CA THR A 41 10.43 -7.62 -0.25
C THR A 41 10.32 -9.12 0.03
N VAL A 42 10.79 -9.99 -0.87
CA VAL A 42 10.63 -11.45 -0.81
C VAL A 42 11.14 -12.11 0.48
N PRO A 43 12.27 -11.67 1.09
CA PRO A 43 12.77 -12.26 2.33
C PRO A 43 11.95 -11.96 3.59
N VAL A 44 11.04 -10.98 3.53
CA VAL A 44 10.26 -10.55 4.71
C VAL A 44 9.35 -11.67 5.18
N THR A 45 9.43 -11.98 6.47
CA THR A 45 8.58 -12.99 7.10
C THR A 45 7.32 -12.39 7.72
N LEU A 46 6.30 -13.23 7.95
CA LEU A 46 5.10 -12.83 8.69
C LEU A 46 5.44 -12.29 10.09
N ASN A 47 6.43 -12.89 10.76
CA ASN A 47 6.86 -12.47 12.09
C ASN A 47 7.50 -11.08 12.09
N ASP A 48 8.23 -10.73 11.01
CA ASP A 48 8.76 -9.37 10.84
C ASP A 48 7.62 -8.35 10.76
N VAL A 49 6.61 -8.62 9.92
CA VAL A 49 5.46 -7.72 9.79
C VAL A 49 4.70 -7.62 11.11
N ILE A 50 4.45 -8.73 11.81
CA ILE A 50 3.80 -8.72 13.13
C ILE A 50 4.61 -7.91 14.15
N TYR A 51 5.94 -8.06 14.18
CA TYR A 51 6.81 -7.30 15.06
C TYR A 51 6.67 -5.79 14.84
N HIS A 52 6.76 -5.35 13.59
CA HIS A 52 6.62 -3.94 13.22
C HIS A 52 5.20 -3.41 13.44
N CYS A 53 4.15 -4.18 13.12
CA CYS A 53 2.76 -3.82 13.40
C CYS A 53 2.54 -3.57 14.89
N ARG A 54 3.06 -4.44 15.76
CA ARG A 54 2.96 -4.31 17.21
C ARG A 54 3.62 -3.02 17.73
N ALA A 55 4.74 -2.63 17.12
CA ALA A 55 5.42 -1.38 17.46
C ALA A 55 4.61 -0.17 16.98
N VAL A 56 4.18 -0.17 15.72
CA VAL A 56 3.39 0.90 15.09
C VAL A 56 2.06 1.12 15.83
N ALA A 57 1.33 0.04 16.15
CA ALA A 57 0.05 0.11 16.84
C ALA A 57 0.12 0.86 18.18
N LYS A 58 1.28 0.88 18.87
CA LYS A 58 1.48 1.61 20.14
C LYS A 58 1.61 3.12 19.93
N GLY A 59 2.02 3.57 18.76
CA GLY A 59 2.18 4.99 18.44
C GLY A 59 0.95 5.60 17.77
N LEU A 60 -0.03 4.80 17.35
CA LEU A 60 -1.24 5.25 16.67
C LEU A 60 -2.44 5.36 17.62
N VAL A 61 -3.22 6.43 17.46
CA VAL A 61 -4.51 6.63 18.13
C VAL A 61 -5.63 6.67 17.08
N ARG A 62 -5.50 7.48 16.05
CA ARG A 62 -6.54 7.71 15.02
C ARG A 62 -6.34 6.94 13.71
N PRO A 63 -5.15 6.92 13.09
CA PRO A 63 -4.96 6.31 11.80
C PRO A 63 -5.36 4.84 11.79
N PHE A 64 -5.95 4.42 10.66
CA PHE A 64 -6.33 3.03 10.44
C PHE A 64 -5.08 2.20 10.12
N LEU A 65 -4.80 1.15 10.87
CA LEU A 65 -3.62 0.29 10.68
C LEU A 65 -3.92 -0.85 9.72
N MET A 66 -3.22 -0.88 8.60
CA MET A 66 -3.21 -1.96 7.62
C MET A 66 -1.86 -2.70 7.67
N ALA A 67 -1.85 -4.00 7.41
CA ALA A 67 -0.65 -4.82 7.39
C ALA A 67 -0.54 -5.66 6.12
N ASP A 68 0.66 -5.74 5.54
CA ASP A 68 0.92 -6.66 4.44
C ASP A 68 0.92 -8.12 4.89
N MET A 69 0.35 -8.96 4.06
CA MET A 69 0.63 -10.39 4.05
C MET A 69 1.88 -10.60 3.17
N PRO A 70 3.05 -10.97 3.75
CA PRO A 70 4.27 -11.12 2.99
C PRO A 70 4.21 -12.24 1.95
N PHE A 71 5.21 -12.28 1.08
CA PHE A 71 5.36 -13.27 0.03
C PHE A 71 5.11 -14.70 0.55
N MET A 72 4.24 -15.45 -0.16
CA MET A 72 3.88 -16.85 0.12
C MET A 72 3.21 -17.11 1.48
N THR A 73 2.58 -16.10 2.10
CA THR A 73 1.83 -16.28 3.35
C THR A 73 0.31 -16.41 3.16
N TYR A 74 -0.15 -16.48 1.89
CA TYR A 74 -1.57 -16.60 1.51
C TYR A 74 -1.74 -17.54 0.29
N THR A 75 -1.05 -18.69 0.30
CA THR A 75 -1.06 -19.66 -0.80
C THR A 75 -2.28 -20.57 -0.81
N SER A 76 -2.99 -20.66 0.32
CA SER A 76 -4.25 -21.37 0.50
C SER A 76 -5.19 -20.58 1.41
N LYS A 77 -6.49 -20.90 1.36
CA LYS A 77 -7.51 -20.26 2.20
C LYS A 77 -7.18 -20.39 3.69
N ASP A 78 -6.83 -21.59 4.15
CA ASP A 78 -6.53 -21.86 5.56
C ASP A 78 -5.27 -21.14 6.03
N GLU A 79 -4.23 -21.12 5.19
CA GLU A 79 -2.98 -20.41 5.49
C GLU A 79 -3.23 -18.89 5.53
N ALA A 80 -3.94 -18.35 4.56
CA ALA A 80 -4.30 -16.94 4.50
C ALA A 80 -5.09 -16.50 5.75
N LEU A 81 -6.12 -17.26 6.11
CA LEU A 81 -6.91 -17.00 7.32
C LEU A 81 -6.05 -17.02 8.59
N LYS A 82 -5.25 -18.09 8.78
CA LYS A 82 -4.36 -18.22 9.93
C LYS A 82 -3.40 -17.03 10.04
N ASN A 83 -2.81 -16.61 8.92
CA ASN A 83 -1.82 -15.54 8.91
C ASN A 83 -2.48 -14.15 9.05
N ALA A 84 -3.65 -13.92 8.46
CA ALA A 84 -4.43 -12.70 8.65
C ALA A 84 -4.84 -12.53 10.12
N VAL A 85 -5.35 -13.59 10.74
CA VAL A 85 -5.70 -13.60 12.18
C VAL A 85 -4.49 -13.24 13.04
N ARG A 86 -3.30 -13.75 12.75
CA ARG A 86 -2.08 -13.39 13.47
C ARG A 86 -1.71 -11.92 13.30
N LEU A 87 -1.80 -11.36 12.09
CA LEU A 87 -1.56 -9.94 11.83
C LEU A 87 -2.52 -9.05 12.63
N MET A 88 -3.78 -9.46 12.76
CA MET A 88 -4.80 -8.73 13.51
C MET A 88 -4.64 -8.90 15.03
N GLN A 89 -4.55 -10.13 15.54
CA GLN A 89 -4.51 -10.40 16.98
C GLN A 89 -3.18 -10.08 17.61
N GLU A 90 -2.07 -10.47 16.98
CA GLU A 90 -0.73 -10.25 17.51
C GLU A 90 -0.15 -8.89 17.09
N GLY A 91 -0.45 -8.45 15.85
CA GLY A 91 0.06 -7.21 15.28
C GLY A 91 -0.81 -5.98 15.58
N GLY A 92 -2.10 -6.17 15.78
CA GLY A 92 -3.08 -5.08 15.98
C GLY A 92 -3.56 -4.45 14.68
N ALA A 93 -3.31 -5.07 13.52
CA ALA A 93 -3.85 -4.61 12.24
C ALA A 93 -5.39 -4.72 12.22
N LYS A 94 -6.03 -3.82 11.47
CA LYS A 94 -7.47 -3.79 11.25
C LYS A 94 -7.87 -4.24 9.85
N MET A 95 -6.91 -4.33 8.95
CA MET A 95 -7.05 -4.77 7.55
C MET A 95 -5.77 -5.46 7.13
N VAL A 96 -5.86 -6.47 6.28
CA VAL A 96 -4.70 -7.11 5.66
C VAL A 96 -4.61 -6.73 4.18
N LYS A 97 -3.38 -6.60 3.65
CA LYS A 97 -3.14 -6.36 2.22
C LYS A 97 -2.47 -7.58 1.59
N LEU A 98 -2.90 -7.96 0.39
CA LEU A 98 -2.31 -9.04 -0.39
C LEU A 98 -2.20 -8.65 -1.87
N GLU A 99 -1.24 -9.25 -2.57
CA GLU A 99 -0.92 -8.94 -3.97
C GLU A 99 -1.45 -10.01 -4.92
N GLY A 100 -2.11 -9.57 -5.98
CA GLY A 100 -2.52 -10.41 -7.10
C GLY A 100 -3.87 -10.02 -7.68
N GLY A 101 -4.13 -10.48 -8.91
CA GLY A 101 -5.40 -10.30 -9.62
C GLY A 101 -6.36 -11.45 -9.39
N ALA A 102 -7.02 -11.92 -10.45
CA ALA A 102 -8.04 -12.98 -10.42
C ALA A 102 -7.61 -14.24 -9.65
N GLY A 103 -6.32 -14.58 -9.65
CA GLY A 103 -5.81 -15.75 -8.91
C GLY A 103 -5.94 -15.65 -7.39
N GLN A 104 -6.24 -14.46 -6.85
CA GLN A 104 -6.46 -14.23 -5.41
C GLN A 104 -7.93 -14.03 -5.05
N ALA A 105 -8.83 -14.02 -6.00
CA ALA A 105 -10.25 -13.77 -5.76
C ALA A 105 -10.85 -14.71 -4.70
N GLU A 106 -10.55 -15.99 -4.76
CA GLU A 106 -11.02 -16.97 -3.78
C GLU A 106 -10.44 -16.79 -2.37
N ILE A 107 -9.22 -16.27 -2.26
CA ILE A 107 -8.60 -15.92 -0.97
C ILE A 107 -9.29 -14.69 -0.39
N VAL A 108 -9.51 -13.65 -1.22
CA VAL A 108 -10.22 -12.44 -0.81
C VAL A 108 -11.62 -12.78 -0.32
N GLU A 109 -12.40 -13.54 -1.11
CA GLU A 109 -13.75 -13.98 -0.74
C GLU A 109 -13.77 -14.75 0.58
N PHE A 110 -12.80 -15.65 0.75
CA PHE A 110 -12.71 -16.45 1.96
C PHE A 110 -12.39 -15.61 3.20
N LEU A 111 -11.44 -14.67 3.11
CA LEU A 111 -11.10 -13.75 4.20
C LEU A 111 -12.29 -12.84 4.53
N ALA A 112 -12.91 -12.24 3.51
CA ALA A 112 -14.09 -11.37 3.66
C ALA A 112 -15.27 -12.11 4.32
N SER A 113 -15.51 -13.39 3.95
CA SER A 113 -16.56 -14.21 4.57
C SER A 113 -16.31 -14.56 6.05
N HIS A 114 -15.09 -14.27 6.55
CA HIS A 114 -14.71 -14.42 7.95
C HIS A 114 -14.52 -13.05 8.65
N ASP A 115 -15.19 -12.01 8.15
CA ASP A 115 -15.16 -10.65 8.69
C ASP A 115 -13.75 -10.02 8.75
N ILE A 116 -12.83 -10.43 7.86
CA ILE A 116 -11.50 -9.86 7.73
C ILE A 116 -11.52 -8.83 6.60
N ALA A 117 -11.24 -7.57 6.92
CA ALA A 117 -11.11 -6.52 5.93
C ALA A 117 -9.85 -6.72 5.05
N VAL A 118 -10.01 -6.59 3.73
CA VAL A 118 -8.97 -6.89 2.74
C VAL A 118 -8.71 -5.71 1.82
N CYS A 119 -7.44 -5.35 1.67
CA CYS A 119 -6.93 -4.50 0.60
C CYS A 119 -6.29 -5.38 -0.49
N ALA A 120 -6.83 -5.34 -1.69
CA ALA A 120 -6.30 -6.08 -2.83
C ALA A 120 -5.36 -5.19 -3.65
N HIS A 121 -4.14 -5.67 -3.94
CA HIS A 121 -3.10 -4.88 -4.59
C HIS A 121 -2.86 -5.35 -6.03
N LEU A 122 -3.05 -4.43 -6.98
CA LEU A 122 -2.87 -4.61 -8.41
C LEU A 122 -1.79 -3.66 -8.99
N GLY A 123 -1.40 -3.92 -10.22
CA GLY A 123 -0.35 -3.18 -10.90
C GLY A 123 1.02 -3.81 -10.70
N LEU A 124 2.01 -3.01 -10.38
CA LEU A 124 3.31 -3.52 -9.93
C LEU A 124 3.14 -4.22 -8.59
N ARG A 125 3.65 -5.44 -8.52
CA ARG A 125 3.60 -6.28 -7.33
C ARG A 125 5.03 -6.57 -6.87
N PRO A 126 5.54 -5.91 -5.83
CA PRO A 126 6.89 -6.11 -5.32
C PRO A 126 7.24 -7.57 -5.01
N GLN A 127 6.28 -8.35 -4.50
CA GLN A 127 6.45 -9.78 -4.23
C GLN A 127 6.68 -10.62 -5.49
N SER A 128 6.29 -10.12 -6.67
CA SER A 128 6.46 -10.79 -7.95
C SER A 128 7.67 -10.28 -8.75
N VAL A 129 8.57 -9.47 -8.16
CA VAL A 129 9.66 -8.77 -8.84
C VAL A 129 10.56 -9.69 -9.66
N HIS A 130 10.86 -10.88 -9.16
CA HIS A 130 11.68 -11.87 -9.87
C HIS A 130 10.97 -12.44 -11.11
N LYS A 131 9.64 -12.63 -11.05
CA LYS A 131 8.84 -13.13 -12.17
C LYS A 131 8.63 -12.05 -13.24
N THR A 132 8.46 -10.79 -12.83
CA THR A 132 8.20 -9.65 -13.74
C THR A 132 9.48 -9.03 -14.32
N GLY A 133 10.65 -9.43 -13.82
CA GLY A 133 11.94 -8.93 -14.28
C GLY A 133 12.22 -7.49 -13.84
N GLY A 134 11.77 -7.10 -12.65
CA GLY A 134 12.04 -5.80 -12.03
C GLY A 134 10.82 -4.91 -11.82
N PHE A 135 11.07 -3.72 -11.30
CA PHE A 135 10.04 -2.71 -11.01
C PHE A 135 9.68 -1.93 -12.29
N ARG A 136 8.60 -2.32 -12.95
CA ARG A 136 8.15 -1.73 -14.23
C ARG A 136 6.69 -1.32 -14.15
N VAL A 137 6.33 -0.24 -14.86
CA VAL A 137 4.93 0.20 -15.04
C VAL A 137 4.13 -0.91 -15.71
N GLN A 138 3.00 -1.26 -15.10
CA GLN A 138 2.07 -2.29 -15.55
C GLN A 138 0.87 -1.66 -16.28
N GLY A 139 0.18 -2.43 -17.12
CA GLY A 139 -1.05 -1.96 -17.79
C GLY A 139 -0.82 -0.92 -18.90
N ARG A 140 0.37 -0.88 -19.53
CA ARG A 140 0.64 -0.02 -20.68
C ARG A 140 0.00 -0.55 -21.97
N GLU A 141 0.02 -1.86 -22.14
CA GLU A 141 -0.63 -2.52 -23.27
C GLU A 141 -2.12 -2.69 -22.99
N GLU A 142 -2.99 -2.45 -23.99
CA GLU A 142 -4.44 -2.49 -23.81
C GLU A 142 -4.95 -3.82 -23.24
N ALA A 143 -4.39 -4.94 -23.67
CA ALA A 143 -4.75 -6.25 -23.16
C ALA A 143 -4.44 -6.40 -21.65
N ALA A 144 -3.32 -5.81 -21.19
CA ALA A 144 -2.94 -5.81 -19.78
C ALA A 144 -3.80 -4.82 -18.97
N ALA A 145 -4.13 -3.68 -19.55
CA ALA A 145 -5.04 -2.71 -18.94
C ALA A 145 -6.45 -3.30 -18.76
N GLU A 146 -6.99 -3.93 -19.78
CA GLU A 146 -8.29 -4.59 -19.73
C GLU A 146 -8.31 -5.74 -18.72
N GLN A 147 -7.23 -6.53 -18.65
CA GLN A 147 -7.12 -7.57 -17.61
C GLN A 147 -7.15 -6.94 -16.21
N MET A 148 -6.45 -5.83 -16.00
CA MET A 148 -6.40 -5.17 -14.69
C MET A 148 -7.77 -4.59 -14.30
N ARG A 149 -8.54 -4.03 -15.25
CA ARG A 149 -9.93 -3.59 -15.01
C ARG A 149 -10.81 -4.76 -14.57
N ARG A 150 -10.72 -5.90 -15.26
CA ARG A 150 -11.46 -7.13 -14.87
C ARG A 150 -11.05 -7.64 -13.51
N ASP A 151 -9.74 -7.68 -13.23
CA ASP A 151 -9.22 -8.13 -11.94
C ASP A 151 -9.70 -7.24 -10.80
N ALA A 152 -9.69 -5.91 -10.99
CA ALA A 152 -10.14 -4.94 -9.98
C ALA A 152 -11.63 -5.14 -9.63
N ARG A 153 -12.49 -5.29 -10.64
CA ARG A 153 -13.92 -5.59 -10.43
C ARG A 153 -14.10 -6.93 -9.72
N LEU A 154 -13.43 -7.97 -10.18
CA LEU A 154 -13.52 -9.30 -9.57
C LEU A 154 -13.11 -9.30 -8.10
N LEU A 155 -12.02 -8.61 -7.74
CA LEU A 155 -11.56 -8.52 -6.36
C LEU A 155 -12.54 -7.75 -5.48
N GLN A 156 -13.11 -6.64 -5.97
CA GLN A 156 -14.21 -5.96 -5.28
C GLN A 156 -15.41 -6.88 -5.06
N ASP A 157 -15.85 -7.58 -6.11
CA ASP A 157 -17.02 -8.48 -6.04
C ASP A 157 -16.75 -9.68 -5.14
N SER A 158 -15.49 -10.05 -4.95
CA SER A 158 -15.03 -11.05 -3.98
C SER A 158 -14.96 -10.52 -2.54
N GLY A 159 -15.24 -9.23 -2.31
CA GLY A 159 -15.32 -8.64 -0.97
C GLY A 159 -14.07 -7.88 -0.54
N ALA A 160 -13.20 -7.46 -1.46
CA ALA A 160 -12.14 -6.51 -1.11
C ALA A 160 -12.76 -5.17 -0.69
N ASP A 161 -12.32 -4.62 0.44
CA ASP A 161 -12.79 -3.34 1.00
C ASP A 161 -12.04 -2.15 0.41
N VAL A 162 -10.82 -2.38 -0.09
CA VAL A 162 -9.94 -1.38 -0.71
C VAL A 162 -9.20 -2.03 -1.87
N VAL A 163 -8.98 -1.28 -2.95
CA VAL A 163 -8.05 -1.66 -4.02
C VAL A 163 -6.86 -0.70 -4.02
N LEU A 164 -5.64 -1.25 -4.01
CA LEU A 164 -4.41 -0.49 -4.17
C LEU A 164 -3.86 -0.69 -5.58
N LEU A 165 -3.53 0.40 -6.25
CA LEU A 165 -2.97 0.41 -7.61
C LEU A 165 -1.56 0.98 -7.58
N GLU A 166 -0.58 0.19 -8.04
CA GLU A 166 0.83 0.61 -8.05
C GLU A 166 1.41 0.66 -9.46
N CYS A 167 2.09 1.76 -9.78
CA CYS A 167 2.88 1.94 -11.00
C CYS A 167 2.10 1.55 -12.27
N ILE A 168 1.00 2.23 -12.53
CA ILE A 168 0.15 2.08 -13.71
C ILE A 168 -0.04 3.44 -14.42
N PRO A 169 -0.44 3.45 -15.70
CA PRO A 169 -0.81 4.69 -16.38
C PRO A 169 -1.94 5.43 -15.65
N SER A 170 -1.83 6.75 -15.55
CA SER A 170 -2.80 7.58 -14.80
C SER A 170 -4.22 7.48 -15.33
N HIS A 171 -4.40 7.35 -16.66
CA HIS A 171 -5.73 7.17 -17.26
C HIS A 171 -6.37 5.84 -16.81
N LEU A 172 -5.57 4.75 -16.71
CA LEU A 172 -6.06 3.47 -16.22
C LEU A 172 -6.44 3.54 -14.73
N GLY A 173 -5.64 4.25 -13.92
CA GLY A 173 -5.99 4.51 -12.52
C GLY A 173 -7.30 5.26 -12.36
N LYS A 174 -7.53 6.27 -13.21
CA LYS A 174 -8.79 7.03 -13.28
C LYS A 174 -9.98 6.16 -13.65
N GLU A 175 -9.84 5.33 -14.72
CA GLU A 175 -10.90 4.44 -15.18
C GLU A 175 -11.30 3.43 -14.11
N ILE A 176 -10.34 2.73 -13.51
CA ILE A 176 -10.58 1.76 -12.44
C ILE A 176 -11.26 2.43 -11.25
N THR A 177 -10.79 3.61 -10.83
CA THR A 177 -11.39 4.34 -9.70
C THR A 177 -12.84 4.73 -9.98
N ALA A 178 -13.15 5.13 -11.21
CA ALA A 178 -14.52 5.49 -11.60
C ALA A 178 -15.48 4.29 -11.68
N GLU A 179 -14.97 3.10 -11.93
CA GLU A 179 -15.76 1.86 -12.04
C GLU A 179 -16.03 1.18 -10.70
N LEU A 180 -15.12 1.30 -9.74
CA LEU A 180 -15.25 0.63 -8.45
C LEU A 180 -16.12 1.42 -7.46
N HIS A 181 -16.72 0.70 -6.52
CA HIS A 181 -17.50 1.26 -5.42
C HIS A 181 -16.71 1.30 -4.10
N VAL A 182 -15.61 0.55 -4.02
CA VAL A 182 -14.67 0.57 -2.89
C VAL A 182 -13.59 1.62 -3.13
N PRO A 183 -13.01 2.20 -2.06
CA PRO A 183 -11.91 3.16 -2.20
C PRO A 183 -10.72 2.59 -2.98
N VAL A 184 -10.13 3.41 -3.85
CA VAL A 184 -8.92 3.09 -4.61
C VAL A 184 -7.77 3.95 -4.12
N ILE A 185 -6.70 3.32 -3.63
CA ILE A 185 -5.48 3.98 -3.19
C ILE A 185 -4.40 3.84 -4.26
N GLY A 186 -3.76 4.94 -4.65
CA GLY A 186 -2.74 4.95 -5.68
C GLY A 186 -1.32 5.16 -5.13
N ILE A 187 -0.35 4.52 -5.78
CA ILE A 187 1.07 4.85 -5.70
C ILE A 187 1.64 4.79 -7.12
N GLY A 188 1.97 5.96 -7.69
CA GLY A 188 2.31 6.02 -9.12
C GLY A 188 1.17 5.56 -10.04
N ALA A 189 -0.07 5.87 -9.67
CA ALA A 189 -1.29 5.53 -10.42
C ALA A 189 -2.10 6.79 -10.84
N GLY A 190 -1.50 7.96 -10.72
CA GLY A 190 -2.12 9.24 -11.06
C GLY A 190 -2.94 9.87 -9.93
N PRO A 191 -3.46 11.10 -10.15
CA PRO A 191 -4.12 11.92 -9.12
C PRO A 191 -5.60 11.58 -8.92
N ASP A 192 -6.20 10.78 -9.81
CA ASP A 192 -7.65 10.57 -9.82
C ASP A 192 -8.12 9.48 -8.84
N THR A 193 -7.21 8.66 -8.28
CA THR A 193 -7.54 7.67 -7.23
C THR A 193 -8.09 8.36 -5.97
N ASP A 194 -8.83 7.63 -5.13
CA ASP A 194 -9.47 8.17 -3.93
C ASP A 194 -8.48 8.55 -2.82
N GLY A 195 -7.31 7.94 -2.83
CA GLY A 195 -6.22 8.27 -1.92
C GLY A 195 -4.85 7.99 -2.53
N GLN A 196 -3.80 8.38 -1.80
CA GLN A 196 -2.40 8.16 -2.18
C GLN A 196 -1.64 7.51 -1.03
N ILE A 197 -0.70 6.63 -1.37
CA ILE A 197 0.25 6.08 -0.41
C ILE A 197 1.69 6.31 -0.87
N LEU A 198 2.58 6.61 0.06
CA LEU A 198 4.03 6.61 -0.15
C LEU A 198 4.74 5.86 0.98
N VAL A 199 5.94 5.39 0.67
CA VAL A 199 6.87 4.88 1.69
C VAL A 199 7.35 6.07 2.52
N LEU A 200 7.27 5.95 3.85
CA LEU A 200 7.69 7.03 4.78
C LEU A 200 9.09 7.55 4.50
N TYR A 201 10.03 6.64 4.24
CA TYR A 201 11.42 6.99 3.99
C TYR A 201 11.64 7.70 2.65
N ASP A 202 10.75 7.51 1.68
CA ASP A 202 10.72 8.28 0.45
C ASP A 202 10.19 9.70 0.69
N VAL A 203 9.14 9.84 1.50
CA VAL A 203 8.60 11.15 1.93
C VAL A 203 9.67 11.99 2.61
N LEU A 204 10.51 11.35 3.46
CA LEU A 204 11.59 11.98 4.22
C LEU A 204 12.92 12.08 3.46
N ASP A 205 12.99 11.56 2.24
CA ASP A 205 14.19 11.54 1.39
C ASP A 205 15.41 10.81 2.00
N ILE A 206 15.16 9.81 2.86
CA ILE A 206 16.22 9.03 3.50
C ILE A 206 16.46 7.66 2.87
N THR A 207 15.60 7.19 1.95
CA THR A 207 15.83 5.98 1.17
C THR A 207 17.07 6.19 0.27
N PRO A 208 18.09 5.33 0.33
CA PRO A 208 19.27 5.46 -0.51
C PRO A 208 18.97 5.09 -1.98
N GLY A 209 19.80 5.59 -2.89
CA GLY A 209 19.77 5.22 -4.30
C GLY A 209 18.77 6.03 -5.14
N ARG A 210 18.39 5.45 -6.29
CA ARG A 210 17.51 6.12 -7.26
C ARG A 210 16.06 6.04 -6.80
N LYS A 211 15.41 7.19 -6.66
CA LYS A 211 13.99 7.30 -6.33
C LYS A 211 13.10 6.94 -7.52
N PRO A 212 11.99 6.23 -7.31
CA PRO A 212 10.93 6.10 -8.31
C PRO A 212 10.38 7.46 -8.75
N ARG A 213 9.86 7.53 -9.98
CA ARG A 213 9.33 8.78 -10.55
C ARG A 213 8.19 9.40 -9.72
N PHE A 214 7.38 8.59 -9.08
CA PHE A 214 6.24 9.05 -8.27
C PHE A 214 6.66 9.58 -6.90
N VAL A 215 7.92 9.47 -6.49
CA VAL A 215 8.41 9.96 -5.20
C VAL A 215 8.66 11.47 -5.27
N GLN A 216 8.08 12.19 -4.32
CA GLN A 216 8.39 13.59 -4.05
C GLN A 216 9.08 13.70 -2.69
N ASN A 217 10.17 14.49 -2.63
CA ASN A 217 10.83 14.83 -1.37
C ASN A 217 10.04 15.89 -0.61
N PHE A 218 9.32 15.47 0.43
CA PHE A 218 8.58 16.39 1.29
C PHE A 218 9.41 16.94 2.45
N GLN A 219 10.63 16.40 2.68
CA GLN A 219 11.53 16.94 3.71
C GLN A 219 12.21 18.24 3.25
N GLN A 220 12.35 18.46 1.96
CA GLN A 220 13.05 19.63 1.43
C GLN A 220 12.40 20.94 1.91
N GLY A 221 13.20 21.78 2.53
CA GLY A 221 12.74 23.08 3.06
C GLY A 221 11.92 22.99 4.35
N ARG A 222 11.89 21.85 5.02
CA ARG A 222 11.20 21.65 6.29
C ARG A 222 12.18 21.28 7.39
N ASP A 223 11.91 21.76 8.59
CA ASP A 223 12.79 21.69 9.76
C ASP A 223 12.59 20.42 10.60
N SER A 224 11.57 19.62 10.31
CA SER A 224 11.29 18.38 11.06
C SER A 224 10.60 17.31 10.22
N PRO A 225 10.77 16.01 10.57
CA PRO A 225 10.00 14.92 9.97
C PRO A 225 8.48 15.10 10.11
N LEU A 226 8.00 15.61 11.24
CA LEU A 226 6.59 15.90 11.43
C LEU A 226 6.06 16.91 10.39
N ALA A 227 6.82 17.98 10.13
CA ALA A 227 6.45 18.98 9.12
C ALA A 227 6.43 18.38 7.70
N ALA A 228 7.35 17.47 7.40
CA ALA A 228 7.39 16.76 6.11
C ALA A 228 6.19 15.82 5.94
N ILE A 229 5.88 15.01 6.95
CA ILE A 229 4.75 14.06 6.93
C ILE A 229 3.42 14.84 6.81
N ARG A 230 3.25 15.94 7.56
CA ARG A 230 2.06 16.80 7.46
C ARG A 230 1.92 17.40 6.07
N ALA A 231 3.01 17.93 5.51
CA ALA A 231 2.98 18.49 4.16
C ALA A 231 2.63 17.46 3.08
N TYR A 232 3.03 16.21 3.25
CA TYR A 232 2.58 15.11 2.38
C TYR A 232 1.06 14.90 2.51
N GLY A 233 0.54 14.78 3.72
CA GLY A 233 -0.90 14.61 3.97
C GLY A 233 -1.73 15.76 3.38
N ASP A 234 -1.29 17.01 3.61
CA ASP A 234 -1.93 18.21 3.07
C ASP A 234 -1.92 18.25 1.53
N ALA A 235 -0.80 17.85 0.92
CA ALA A 235 -0.66 17.76 -0.53
C ALA A 235 -1.60 16.72 -1.15
N VAL A 236 -1.78 15.57 -0.51
CA VAL A 236 -2.76 14.55 -0.93
C VAL A 236 -4.18 15.08 -0.79
N LYS A 237 -4.55 15.63 0.37
CA LYS A 237 -5.90 16.14 0.65
C LYS A 237 -6.30 17.32 -0.26
N SER A 238 -5.35 18.20 -0.57
CA SER A 238 -5.54 19.32 -1.50
C SER A 238 -5.44 18.95 -2.98
N ARG A 239 -5.06 17.69 -3.31
CA ARG A 239 -4.79 17.19 -4.67
C ARG A 239 -3.57 17.87 -5.34
N ALA A 240 -2.68 18.47 -4.57
CA ALA A 240 -1.40 18.99 -5.07
C ALA A 240 -0.38 17.87 -5.37
N TYR A 241 -0.56 16.70 -4.75
CA TYR A 241 0.21 15.49 -5.02
C TYR A 241 -0.73 14.32 -5.38
N PRO A 242 -0.38 13.49 -6.40
CA PRO A 242 0.77 13.62 -7.29
C PRO A 242 0.56 14.71 -8.36
N ALA A 243 1.63 15.44 -8.68
CA ALA A 243 1.67 16.37 -9.81
C ALA A 243 1.98 15.60 -11.12
N PRO A 244 1.82 16.21 -12.32
CA PRO A 244 2.02 15.53 -13.60
C PRO A 244 3.38 14.85 -13.77
N GLU A 245 4.44 15.43 -13.21
CA GLU A 245 5.80 14.87 -13.23
C GLU A 245 5.93 13.55 -12.45
N HIS A 246 5.03 13.29 -11.49
CA HIS A 246 4.99 12.08 -10.67
C HIS A 246 4.17 10.94 -11.32
N CYS A 247 3.57 11.18 -12.48
CA CYS A 247 2.62 10.27 -13.13
C CYS A 247 3.24 9.47 -14.29
N PHE A 248 2.63 8.34 -14.64
CA PHE A 248 2.99 7.50 -15.79
C PHE A 248 1.92 7.55 -16.87
#